data_092567f869988aa9fc297482794a377f
#
_entry.id   092567f869988aa9fc297482794a377f
#
_cell.length_a   1.000
_cell.length_b   1.000
_cell.length_c   1.000
_cell.angle_alpha   90.00
_cell.angle_beta   90.00
_cell.angle_gamma   90.00
#
_symmetry.space_group_name_H-M   'P 1'
#
loop_
_entity.id
_entity.type
_entity.pdbx_description
1 polymer ?
#
loop_
_entity_poly.entity_id
_entity_poly.type
_entity_poly.pdbx_seq_one_letter_code
_entity_poly.pdbx_strand_id
1 'polypeptide(L)'
;MNELPPVPTDSFLRRAWSVYKCCLSKENYARLSGRAGRFEYWSTTIIGHLFCLLPVPCIFISPNILRLIELPLLLGLIIYLAMPMLAVYVRRLHDVGWSAWWIAIHYAVVCVVYAIGVFHVVQQTILYGDDIYFILQNVYEKMQPILHYTAKPMEILSIILLIVTLMPGNSEKNKYGEPV
;
A
#
# COMPACT_ATOMS: atom_id res chain seq x y z
N MET A 1 1.62 9.00 -25.83
CA MET A 1 0.50 8.40 -25.06
C MET A 1 0.53 6.92 -25.35
N ASN A 2 1.02 6.10 -24.42
CA ASN A 2 0.87 4.66 -24.57
C ASN A 2 -0.53 4.31 -24.09
N GLU A 3 -1.42 4.18 -25.05
CA GLU A 3 -2.77 3.68 -24.81
C GLU A 3 -2.67 2.28 -24.20
N LEU A 4 -3.54 2.00 -23.23
CA LEU A 4 -3.70 0.64 -22.74
C LEU A 4 -3.96 -0.28 -23.94
N PRO A 5 -3.36 -1.48 -24.01
CA PRO A 5 -3.56 -2.39 -25.12
C PRO A 5 -5.06 -2.61 -25.34
N PRO A 6 -5.50 -2.76 -26.62
CA PRO A 6 -6.90 -2.96 -26.96
C PRO A 6 -7.46 -4.13 -26.16
N VAL A 7 -8.64 -3.93 -25.57
CA VAL A 7 -9.29 -4.88 -24.65
C VAL A 7 -9.60 -6.16 -25.43
N PRO A 8 -8.92 -7.28 -25.15
CA PRO A 8 -9.35 -8.56 -25.70
C PRO A 8 -10.76 -8.86 -25.14
N THR A 9 -11.61 -9.49 -25.91
CA THR A 9 -12.90 -10.08 -25.49
C THR A 9 -12.73 -11.20 -24.45
N ASP A 10 -11.56 -11.31 -23.89
CA ASP A 10 -11.09 -12.31 -22.96
C ASP A 10 -11.63 -12.11 -21.54
N SER A 11 -11.63 -13.21 -20.80
CA SER A 11 -12.12 -13.26 -19.41
C SER A 11 -11.63 -12.08 -18.56
N PHE A 12 -12.49 -11.60 -17.65
CA PHE A 12 -12.18 -10.53 -16.67
C PHE A 12 -10.78 -10.70 -16.02
N LEU A 13 -10.40 -11.93 -15.68
CA LEU A 13 -9.11 -12.22 -15.04
C LEU A 13 -7.91 -11.95 -15.97
N ARG A 14 -8.02 -12.27 -17.27
CA ARG A 14 -6.94 -11.97 -18.23
C ARG A 14 -6.75 -10.46 -18.39
N ARG A 15 -7.85 -9.72 -18.43
CA ARG A 15 -7.81 -8.27 -18.48
C ARG A 15 -7.16 -7.68 -17.22
N ALA A 16 -7.57 -8.13 -16.03
CA ALA A 16 -7.00 -7.69 -14.77
C ALA A 16 -5.49 -7.97 -14.70
N TRP A 17 -5.08 -9.16 -15.13
CA TRP A 17 -3.68 -9.55 -15.18
C TRP A 17 -2.86 -8.72 -16.17
N SER A 18 -3.40 -8.42 -17.37
CA SER A 18 -2.71 -7.57 -18.35
C SER A 18 -2.50 -6.15 -17.85
N VAL A 19 -3.51 -5.57 -17.18
CA VAL A 19 -3.42 -4.25 -16.53
C VAL A 19 -2.37 -4.25 -15.43
N TYR A 20 -2.38 -5.26 -14.56
CA TYR A 20 -1.38 -5.39 -13.50
C TYR A 20 0.05 -5.46 -14.05
N LYS A 21 0.30 -6.28 -15.10
CA LYS A 21 1.62 -6.34 -15.76
C LYS A 21 2.02 -5.00 -16.37
N CYS A 22 1.07 -4.27 -16.94
CA CYS A 22 1.31 -2.93 -17.48
C CYS A 22 1.76 -1.96 -16.38
N CYS A 23 1.16 -2.01 -15.19
CA CYS A 23 1.57 -1.19 -14.04
C CYS A 23 2.97 -1.55 -13.51
N LEU A 24 3.42 -2.80 -13.68
CA LEU A 24 4.77 -3.24 -13.31
C LEU A 24 5.82 -2.93 -14.39
N SER A 25 5.41 -2.47 -15.58
CA SER A 25 6.37 -2.12 -16.63
C SER A 25 7.25 -0.94 -16.20
N LYS A 26 8.49 -0.91 -16.70
CA LYS A 26 9.49 0.13 -16.39
C LYS A 26 8.94 1.55 -16.55
N GLU A 27 8.09 1.77 -17.55
CA GLU A 27 7.51 3.08 -17.87
C GLU A 27 6.42 3.52 -16.87
N ASN A 28 5.67 2.56 -16.31
CA ASN A 28 4.52 2.82 -15.45
C ASN A 28 4.76 2.54 -13.98
N TYR A 29 5.87 1.86 -13.63
CA TYR A 29 6.17 1.37 -12.29
C TYR A 29 6.07 2.44 -11.19
N ALA A 30 6.61 3.64 -11.43
CA ALA A 30 6.57 4.77 -10.49
C ALA A 30 5.91 6.02 -11.11
N ARG A 31 5.02 5.82 -12.10
CA ARG A 31 4.34 6.92 -12.78
C ARG A 31 3.24 7.50 -11.92
N LEU A 32 3.51 8.63 -11.28
CA LEU A 32 2.55 9.36 -10.44
C LEU A 32 1.67 10.33 -11.23
N SER A 33 2.05 10.68 -12.47
CA SER A 33 1.31 11.62 -13.32
C SER A 33 0.21 10.92 -14.11
N GLY A 34 -0.84 11.68 -14.46
CA GLY A 34 -1.98 11.17 -15.22
C GLY A 34 -3.14 10.73 -14.35
N ARG A 35 -4.06 9.98 -14.94
CA ARG A 35 -5.29 9.48 -14.31
C ARG A 35 -5.33 7.96 -14.41
N ALA A 36 -6.02 7.30 -13.48
CA ALA A 36 -6.26 5.85 -13.49
C ALA A 36 -7.75 5.54 -13.26
N GLY A 37 -8.32 4.71 -14.11
CA GLY A 37 -9.69 4.25 -13.98
C GLY A 37 -9.88 3.32 -12.78
N ARG A 38 -11.16 3.12 -12.37
CA ARG A 38 -11.49 2.19 -11.26
C ARG A 38 -10.96 0.78 -11.51
N PHE A 39 -11.08 0.28 -12.72
CA PHE A 39 -10.63 -1.06 -13.06
C PHE A 39 -9.10 -1.21 -12.91
N GLU A 40 -8.33 -0.23 -13.39
CA GLU A 40 -6.88 -0.21 -13.25
C GLU A 40 -6.46 -0.21 -11.78
N TYR A 41 -7.06 0.67 -10.98
CA TYR A 41 -6.78 0.77 -9.55
C TYR A 41 -7.08 -0.53 -8.81
N TRP A 42 -8.32 -1.04 -8.92
CA TRP A 42 -8.72 -2.22 -8.16
C TRP A 42 -8.01 -3.49 -8.61
N SER A 43 -7.78 -3.68 -9.91
CA SER A 43 -7.01 -4.83 -10.40
C SER A 43 -5.59 -4.82 -9.86
N THR A 44 -4.90 -3.67 -9.92
CA THR A 44 -3.53 -3.55 -9.43
C THR A 44 -3.45 -3.75 -7.92
N THR A 45 -4.36 -3.15 -7.17
CA THR A 45 -4.40 -3.21 -5.72
C THR A 45 -4.70 -4.63 -5.23
N ILE A 46 -5.74 -5.28 -5.75
CA ILE A 46 -6.12 -6.63 -5.32
C ILE A 46 -5.02 -7.63 -5.65
N ILE A 47 -4.52 -7.63 -6.90
CA ILE A 47 -3.47 -8.57 -7.31
C ILE A 47 -2.19 -8.32 -6.51
N GLY A 48 -1.79 -7.06 -6.33
CA GLY A 48 -0.60 -6.71 -5.54
C GLY A 48 -0.69 -7.20 -4.09
N HIS A 49 -1.83 -7.00 -3.42
CA HIS A 49 -2.04 -7.53 -2.06
C HIS A 49 -2.03 -9.07 -2.02
N LEU A 50 -2.62 -9.74 -3.01
CA LEU A 50 -2.55 -11.21 -3.09
C LEU A 50 -1.11 -11.70 -3.18
N PHE A 51 -0.27 -11.05 -3.98
CA PHE A 51 1.17 -11.40 -4.04
C PHE A 51 1.91 -11.15 -2.73
N CYS A 52 1.56 -10.11 -1.97
CA CYS A 52 2.14 -9.85 -0.65
C CYS A 52 1.68 -10.87 0.39
N LEU A 53 0.43 -11.33 0.32
CA LEU A 53 -0.16 -12.25 1.30
C LEU A 53 0.21 -13.72 1.03
N LEU A 54 0.44 -14.10 -0.23
CA LEU A 54 0.67 -15.48 -0.63
C LEU A 54 1.87 -16.15 0.08
N PRO A 55 3.03 -15.48 0.29
CA PRO A 55 4.16 -16.08 1.01
C PRO A 55 4.01 -16.09 2.53
N VAL A 56 3.05 -15.35 3.11
CA VAL A 56 2.89 -15.22 4.57
C VAL A 56 2.68 -16.57 5.27
N PRO A 57 1.82 -17.50 4.79
CA PRO A 57 1.67 -18.82 5.42
C PRO A 57 2.96 -19.62 5.46
N CYS A 58 3.82 -19.49 4.46
CA CYS A 58 5.11 -20.21 4.40
C CYS A 58 5.98 -19.87 5.60
N ILE A 59 6.02 -18.60 6.04
CA ILE A 59 6.82 -18.14 7.18
C ILE A 59 6.42 -18.86 8.49
N PHE A 60 5.15 -19.20 8.66
CA PHE A 60 4.68 -19.90 9.87
C PHE A 60 5.02 -21.39 9.87
N ILE A 61 5.18 -21.98 8.69
CA ILE A 61 5.44 -23.43 8.53
C ILE A 61 6.95 -23.69 8.46
N SER A 62 7.74 -22.71 8.01
CA SER A 62 9.17 -22.86 7.76
C SER A 62 9.99 -23.01 9.05
N PRO A 63 11.06 -23.83 9.03
CA PRO A 63 12.05 -23.87 10.11
C PRO A 63 12.68 -22.49 10.37
N ASN A 64 13.11 -22.22 11.62
CA ASN A 64 13.64 -20.94 12.04
C ASN A 64 14.79 -20.41 11.15
N ILE A 65 15.65 -21.32 10.66
CA ILE A 65 16.77 -20.95 9.79
C ILE A 65 16.32 -20.39 8.44
N LEU A 66 15.24 -20.92 7.87
CA LEU A 66 14.70 -20.45 6.59
C LEU A 66 14.02 -19.08 6.75
N ARG A 67 13.44 -18.78 7.90
CA ARG A 67 12.82 -17.48 8.20
C ARG A 67 13.80 -16.31 8.08
N LEU A 68 15.08 -16.54 8.33
CA LEU A 68 16.12 -15.52 8.17
C LEU A 68 16.25 -15.06 6.69
N ILE A 69 15.87 -15.90 5.74
CA ILE A 69 15.90 -15.59 4.31
C ILE A 69 14.50 -15.12 3.84
N GLU A 70 13.45 -15.78 4.30
CA GLU A 70 12.06 -15.51 3.87
C GLU A 70 11.60 -14.11 4.28
N LEU A 71 11.92 -13.65 5.50
CA LEU A 71 11.51 -12.33 5.97
C LEU A 71 12.13 -11.18 5.16
N PRO A 72 13.44 -11.14 4.87
CA PRO A 72 14.02 -10.13 3.98
C PRO A 72 13.46 -10.19 2.55
N LEU A 73 13.21 -11.39 2.01
CA LEU A 73 12.61 -11.54 0.68
C LEU A 73 11.17 -11.01 0.65
N LEU A 74 10.37 -11.31 1.66
CA LEU A 74 9.01 -10.77 1.78
C LEU A 74 9.04 -9.25 1.90
N LEU A 75 9.91 -8.70 2.73
CA LEU A 75 10.08 -7.25 2.86
C LEU A 75 10.48 -6.61 1.53
N GLY A 76 11.43 -7.21 0.81
CA GLY A 76 11.83 -6.77 -0.53
C GLY A 76 10.66 -6.79 -1.52
N LEU A 77 9.84 -7.83 -1.49
CA LEU A 77 8.64 -7.95 -2.33
C LEU A 77 7.61 -6.86 -1.99
N ILE A 78 7.35 -6.63 -0.70
CA ILE A 78 6.43 -5.56 -0.25
C ILE A 78 6.91 -4.20 -0.73
N ILE A 79 8.19 -3.87 -0.54
CA ILE A 79 8.79 -2.59 -0.99
C ILE A 79 8.68 -2.47 -2.51
N TYR A 80 9.00 -3.55 -3.25
CA TYR A 80 8.91 -3.57 -4.71
C TYR A 80 7.47 -3.32 -5.20
N LEU A 81 6.47 -3.96 -4.61
CA LEU A 81 5.07 -3.81 -5.03
C LEU A 81 4.41 -2.53 -4.51
N ALA A 82 4.93 -1.93 -3.44
CA ALA A 82 4.38 -0.70 -2.88
C ALA A 82 4.41 0.47 -3.87
N MET A 83 5.49 0.61 -4.68
CA MET A 83 5.62 1.71 -5.62
C MET A 83 4.55 1.72 -6.73
N PRO A 84 4.33 0.65 -7.51
CA PRO A 84 3.28 0.63 -8.52
C PRO A 84 1.88 0.76 -7.93
N MET A 85 1.63 0.16 -6.75
CA MET A 85 0.34 0.32 -6.05
C MET A 85 0.10 1.77 -5.63
N LEU A 86 1.11 2.43 -5.05
CA LEU A 86 1.05 3.85 -4.71
C LEU A 86 0.86 4.72 -5.97
N ALA A 87 1.57 4.43 -7.04
CA ALA A 87 1.46 5.17 -8.30
C ALA A 87 0.04 5.12 -8.88
N VAL A 88 -0.58 3.94 -8.90
CA VAL A 88 -1.97 3.78 -9.35
C VAL A 88 -2.94 4.46 -8.38
N TYR A 89 -2.69 4.41 -7.08
CA TYR A 89 -3.53 5.09 -6.09
C TYR A 89 -3.52 6.61 -6.29
N VAL A 90 -2.34 7.21 -6.43
CA VAL A 90 -2.21 8.64 -6.73
C VAL A 90 -2.98 9.01 -8.01
N ARG A 91 -2.79 8.25 -9.10
CA ARG A 91 -3.49 8.47 -10.36
C ARG A 91 -5.01 8.30 -10.24
N ARG A 92 -5.47 7.43 -9.34
CA ARG A 92 -6.89 7.28 -9.04
C ARG A 92 -7.47 8.49 -8.33
N LEU A 93 -6.75 9.10 -7.36
CA LEU A 93 -7.18 10.35 -6.75
C LEU A 93 -7.23 11.49 -7.79
N HIS A 94 -6.23 11.54 -8.68
CA HIS A 94 -6.20 12.50 -9.77
C HIS A 94 -7.41 12.37 -10.72
N ASP A 95 -7.90 11.14 -10.94
CA ASP A 95 -9.07 10.87 -11.77
C ASP A 95 -10.36 11.46 -11.20
N VAL A 96 -10.49 11.49 -9.88
CA VAL A 96 -11.60 12.14 -9.16
C VAL A 96 -11.34 13.65 -8.90
N GLY A 97 -10.18 14.17 -9.33
CA GLY A 97 -9.80 15.59 -9.13
C GLY A 97 -9.12 15.87 -7.79
N TRP A 98 -8.86 14.86 -6.98
CA TRP A 98 -8.20 14.99 -5.67
C TRP A 98 -6.68 15.05 -5.82
N SER A 99 -6.03 15.68 -4.85
CA SER A 99 -4.58 15.78 -4.80
C SER A 99 -3.95 14.58 -4.11
N ALA A 100 -2.75 14.18 -4.58
CA ALA A 100 -1.93 13.16 -3.94
C ALA A 100 -1.50 13.48 -2.50
N TRP A 101 -1.58 14.74 -2.07
CA TRP A 101 -1.24 15.16 -0.69
C TRP A 101 -2.03 14.42 0.39
N TRP A 102 -3.25 14.02 0.11
CA TRP A 102 -4.06 13.23 1.05
C TRP A 102 -3.43 11.88 1.36
N ILE A 103 -2.89 11.22 0.34
CA ILE A 103 -2.14 9.97 0.53
C ILE A 103 -0.81 10.24 1.24
N ALA A 104 -0.10 11.30 0.85
CA ALA A 104 1.18 11.65 1.46
C ALA A 104 1.04 11.92 2.96
N ILE A 105 0.02 12.68 3.38
CA ILE A 105 -0.28 12.94 4.79
C ILE A 105 -0.60 11.62 5.52
N HIS A 106 -1.45 10.78 4.94
CA HIS A 106 -1.84 9.50 5.54
C HIS A 106 -0.60 8.63 5.79
N TYR A 107 0.23 8.39 4.78
CA TYR A 107 1.42 7.57 4.93
C TYR A 107 2.50 8.22 5.81
N ALA A 108 2.64 9.55 5.80
CA ALA A 108 3.57 10.23 6.69
C ALA A 108 3.23 10.00 8.17
N VAL A 109 1.95 10.13 8.55
CA VAL A 109 1.52 9.84 9.93
C VAL A 109 1.75 8.38 10.29
N VAL A 110 1.40 7.44 9.38
CA VAL A 110 1.64 6.01 9.58
C VAL A 110 3.13 5.74 9.79
N CYS A 111 4.01 6.27 8.95
CA CYS A 111 5.47 6.11 9.08
C CYS A 111 6.00 6.66 10.40
N VAL A 112 5.52 7.82 10.85
CA VAL A 112 5.93 8.41 12.15
C VAL A 112 5.51 7.51 13.31
N VAL A 113 4.26 7.02 13.32
CA VAL A 113 3.77 6.12 14.37
C VAL A 113 4.58 4.82 14.40
N TYR A 114 4.87 4.22 13.24
CA TYR A 114 5.72 3.03 13.16
C TYR A 114 7.14 3.30 13.62
N ALA A 115 7.75 4.43 13.24
CA ALA A 115 9.10 4.79 13.67
C ALA A 115 9.20 4.93 15.20
N ILE A 116 8.18 5.55 15.84
CA ILE A 116 8.10 5.65 17.30
C ILE A 116 7.95 4.26 17.91
N GLY A 117 7.12 3.38 17.34
CA GLY A 117 6.98 2.00 17.81
C GLY A 117 8.28 1.21 17.76
N VAL A 118 8.98 1.26 16.61
CA VAL A 118 10.29 0.61 16.45
C VAL A 118 11.32 1.17 17.44
N PHE A 119 11.37 2.49 17.62
CA PHE A 119 12.24 3.11 18.61
C PHE A 119 11.99 2.58 20.02
N HIS A 120 10.71 2.46 20.43
CA HIS A 120 10.38 1.90 21.74
C HIS A 120 10.75 0.42 21.85
N VAL A 121 10.54 -0.40 20.80
CA VAL A 121 10.98 -1.81 20.80
C VAL A 121 12.47 -1.90 21.01
N VAL A 122 13.27 -1.18 20.23
CA VAL A 122 14.74 -1.19 20.35
C VAL A 122 15.19 -0.74 21.75
N GLN A 123 14.61 0.35 22.27
CA GLN A 123 14.93 0.86 23.61
C GLN A 123 14.63 -0.19 24.70
N GLN A 124 13.47 -0.85 24.64
CA GLN A 124 13.08 -1.87 25.62
C GLN A 124 13.96 -3.12 25.53
N THR A 125 14.32 -3.54 24.30
CA THR A 125 15.24 -4.68 24.10
C THR A 125 16.62 -4.42 24.70
N ILE A 126 17.15 -3.20 24.56
CA ILE A 126 18.44 -2.81 25.17
C ILE A 126 18.36 -2.82 26.70
N LEU A 127 17.23 -2.39 27.26
CA LEU A 127 17.07 -2.24 28.72
C LEU A 127 16.76 -3.56 29.43
N TYR A 128 15.97 -4.44 28.82
CA TYR A 128 15.38 -5.62 29.47
C TYR A 128 15.80 -6.95 28.85
N GLY A 129 16.69 -6.94 27.86
CA GLY A 129 17.23 -8.16 27.23
C GLY A 129 16.17 -8.96 26.48
N ASP A 130 16.07 -10.27 26.73
CA ASP A 130 15.30 -11.22 25.91
C ASP A 130 13.89 -11.48 26.43
N ASP A 131 13.41 -10.79 27.49
CA ASP A 131 12.03 -10.95 27.97
C ASP A 131 11.03 -10.29 27.03
N ILE A 132 10.64 -11.04 25.99
CA ILE A 132 9.76 -10.56 24.94
C ILE A 132 8.37 -10.13 25.48
N TYR A 133 7.84 -10.79 26.49
CA TYR A 133 6.54 -10.44 27.06
C TYR A 133 6.59 -9.09 27.75
N PHE A 134 7.61 -8.86 28.55
CA PHE A 134 7.81 -7.58 29.23
C PHE A 134 8.05 -6.43 28.24
N ILE A 135 8.86 -6.67 27.19
CA ILE A 135 9.11 -5.71 26.12
C ILE A 135 7.80 -5.33 25.42
N LEU A 136 7.02 -6.33 24.98
CA LEU A 136 5.76 -6.09 24.27
C LEU A 136 4.73 -5.35 25.13
N GLN A 137 4.61 -5.69 26.40
CA GLN A 137 3.71 -5.01 27.33
C GLN A 137 4.10 -3.54 27.51
N ASN A 138 5.37 -3.24 27.76
CA ASN A 138 5.86 -1.87 27.93
C ASN A 138 5.70 -1.04 26.65
N VAL A 139 6.00 -1.64 25.48
CA VAL A 139 5.79 -0.97 24.18
C VAL A 139 4.31 -0.67 23.97
N TYR A 140 3.44 -1.64 24.25
CA TYR A 140 2.01 -1.47 24.15
C TYR A 140 1.49 -0.32 25.02
N GLU A 141 1.88 -0.28 26.29
CA GLU A 141 1.48 0.78 27.22
C GLU A 141 1.95 2.17 26.78
N LYS A 142 3.17 2.28 26.26
CA LYS A 142 3.71 3.54 25.74
C LYS A 142 3.06 3.97 24.43
N MET A 143 2.68 3.03 23.57
CA MET A 143 2.03 3.31 22.29
C MET A 143 0.54 3.60 22.43
N GLN A 144 -0.13 3.13 23.47
CA GLN A 144 -1.57 3.32 23.70
C GLN A 144 -2.04 4.76 23.54
N PRO A 145 -1.47 5.78 24.20
CA PRO A 145 -1.92 7.16 24.05
C PRO A 145 -1.72 7.67 22.62
N ILE A 146 -0.60 7.33 21.97
CA ILE A 146 -0.31 7.74 20.60
C ILE A 146 -1.34 7.12 19.65
N LEU A 147 -1.59 5.82 19.77
CA LEU A 147 -2.59 5.11 18.97
C LEU A 147 -4.00 5.64 19.22
N HIS A 148 -4.36 5.95 20.45
CA HIS A 148 -5.68 6.48 20.78
C HIS A 148 -5.97 7.78 20.03
N TYR A 149 -5.01 8.70 19.96
CA TYR A 149 -5.19 9.99 19.31
C TYR A 149 -4.98 9.94 17.79
N THR A 150 -4.20 8.99 17.27
CA THR A 150 -3.89 8.91 15.84
C THR A 150 -4.77 7.91 15.09
N ALA A 151 -5.17 6.80 15.69
CA ALA A 151 -5.91 5.74 15.00
C ALA A 151 -7.25 6.24 14.44
N LYS A 152 -8.08 6.89 15.27
CA LYS A 152 -9.41 7.35 14.85
C LYS A 152 -9.38 8.32 13.67
N PRO A 153 -8.59 9.42 13.70
CA PRO A 153 -8.46 10.30 12.53
C PRO A 153 -7.95 9.56 11.29
N MET A 154 -7.01 8.60 11.46
CA MET A 154 -6.47 7.83 10.33
C MET A 154 -7.48 6.83 9.77
N GLU A 155 -8.29 6.19 10.61
CA GLU A 155 -9.42 5.35 10.17
C GLU A 155 -10.42 6.15 9.33
N ILE A 156 -10.83 7.32 9.82
CA ILE A 156 -11.74 8.21 9.10
C ILE A 156 -11.14 8.60 7.75
N LEU A 157 -9.89 9.03 7.72
CA LEU A 157 -9.19 9.38 6.48
C LEU A 157 -9.10 8.18 5.53
N SER A 158 -8.80 6.99 6.04
CA SER A 158 -8.75 5.75 5.25
C SER A 158 -10.10 5.43 4.60
N ILE A 159 -11.20 5.59 5.37
CA ILE A 159 -12.56 5.38 4.86
C ILE A 159 -12.89 6.42 3.78
N ILE A 160 -12.56 7.69 3.99
CA ILE A 160 -12.77 8.75 3.00
C ILE A 160 -12.00 8.42 1.72
N LEU A 161 -10.72 8.08 1.84
CA LEU A 161 -9.87 7.71 0.70
C LEU A 161 -10.42 6.47 -0.02
N LEU A 162 -10.92 5.47 0.71
CA LEU A 162 -11.57 4.29 0.12
C LEU A 162 -12.81 4.69 -0.68
N ILE A 163 -13.68 5.52 -0.13
CA ILE A 163 -14.89 6.03 -0.81
C ILE A 163 -14.49 6.75 -2.10
N VAL A 164 -13.47 7.61 -2.06
CA VAL A 164 -12.97 8.33 -3.24
C VAL A 164 -12.50 7.37 -4.33
N THR A 165 -11.88 6.25 -3.98
CA THR A 165 -11.46 5.25 -4.99
C THR A 165 -12.65 4.53 -5.65
N LEU A 166 -13.81 4.49 -5.00
CA LEU A 166 -15.05 3.90 -5.53
C LEU A 166 -15.86 4.89 -6.40
N MET A 167 -15.69 6.21 -6.19
CA MET A 167 -16.43 7.23 -6.94
C MET A 167 -16.15 7.13 -8.46
N PRO A 168 -17.08 7.55 -9.33
CA PRO A 168 -16.79 7.71 -10.76
C PRO A 168 -15.69 8.78 -10.94
N GLY A 169 -14.83 8.60 -11.93
CA GLY A 169 -13.88 9.63 -12.34
C GLY A 169 -14.56 10.82 -12.99
N ASN A 170 -13.88 11.94 -13.07
CA ASN A 170 -14.39 13.11 -13.80
C ASN A 170 -14.48 12.78 -15.30
N SER A 171 -15.66 13.03 -15.87
CA SER A 171 -15.91 12.84 -17.31
C SER A 171 -15.21 13.89 -18.18
N GLU A 172 -14.79 15.00 -17.60
CA GLU A 172 -14.13 16.09 -18.30
C GLU A 172 -12.63 16.09 -18.02
N LYS A 173 -11.88 16.77 -18.90
CA LYS A 173 -10.47 17.06 -18.67
C LYS A 173 -10.30 17.83 -17.37
N ASN A 174 -9.38 17.40 -16.54
CA ASN A 174 -8.97 18.11 -15.34
C ASN A 174 -7.48 18.46 -15.37
N LYS A 175 -6.96 19.09 -14.32
CA LYS A 175 -5.55 19.49 -14.22
C LYS A 175 -4.54 18.34 -14.32
N TYR A 176 -5.00 17.09 -14.24
CA TYR A 176 -4.16 15.89 -14.30
C TYR A 176 -4.23 15.17 -15.65
N GLY A 177 -5.12 15.56 -16.55
CA GLY A 177 -5.21 15.02 -17.91
C GLY A 177 -6.63 14.74 -18.40
N GLU A 178 -6.69 14.07 -19.55
CA GLU A 178 -7.93 13.63 -20.19
C GLU A 178 -8.62 12.51 -19.37
N PRO A 179 -9.96 12.34 -19.50
CA PRO A 179 -10.69 11.26 -18.84
C PRO A 179 -10.22 9.88 -19.30
N VAL A 180 -10.33 8.88 -18.40
CA VAL A 180 -9.91 7.48 -18.61
C VAL A 180 -11.14 6.58 -18.77
#